data_d4298afdc599cf9ec77fd63ba92d2e09
#
_entry.id   d4298afdc599cf9ec77fd63ba92d2e09
#
_cell.length_a   1.000
_cell.length_b   1.000
_cell.length_c   1.000
_cell.angle_alpha   90.00
_cell.angle_beta   90.00
_cell.angle_gamma   90.00
#
_symmetry.space_group_name_H-M   'P 1'
#
loop_
_entity.id
_entity.type
_entity.pdbx_description
1 polymer ?
#
loop_
_entity_poly.entity_id
_entity_poly.type
_entity_poly.pdbx_seq_one_letter_code
_entity_poly.pdbx_strand_id
1 'polypeptide(L)'
;MIVSEPGYRFNEQNNAVAAWQNTLNPPPPNERISEERAARGREVFVRAGCIRCHAGAYLTNNRVIAADVVGTEPSRAKALKKTEKVFGEPVLYAPDTPVPIPKGAKVLKVPTDQLDREQIRLSFAHGDSPGGYKVPSLIGLAWSTSYLHDGGVAVGPKVSSGFRARSKRHRP
;
A
#
# COMPACT_ATOMS: atom_id res chain seq x y z
N MET A 1 -5.72 4.86 21.39
CA MET A 1 -4.65 5.86 21.27
C MET A 1 -3.66 5.58 22.39
N ILE A 2 -2.45 5.15 22.07
CA ILE A 2 -1.40 4.99 23.07
C ILE A 2 -0.84 6.38 23.30
N VAL A 3 -1.15 6.97 24.42
CA VAL A 3 -0.56 8.24 24.84
C VAL A 3 0.74 7.91 25.53
N SER A 4 1.84 8.15 24.83
CA SER A 4 3.16 8.01 25.42
C SER A 4 3.59 9.34 26.01
N GLU A 5 4.24 9.30 27.15
CA GLU A 5 4.90 10.47 27.69
C GLU A 5 6.04 10.91 26.75
N PRO A 6 6.33 12.22 26.66
CA PRO A 6 7.46 12.71 25.87
C PRO A 6 8.75 11.99 26.27
N GLY A 7 9.44 11.42 25.31
CA GLY A 7 10.69 10.71 25.56
C GLY A 7 10.58 9.20 25.65
N TYR A 8 9.40 8.64 25.57
CA TYR A 8 9.25 7.19 25.56
C TYR A 8 9.79 6.57 24.26
N ARG A 9 10.54 5.49 24.39
CA ARG A 9 11.11 4.76 23.25
C ARG A 9 10.31 3.51 22.95
N PHE A 10 9.86 3.35 21.73
CA PHE A 10 9.00 2.24 21.29
C PHE A 10 9.75 1.11 20.60
N ASN A 11 11.08 1.18 20.49
CA ASN A 11 11.83 0.26 19.63
C ASN A 11 11.55 -1.21 19.94
N GLU A 12 11.56 -1.59 21.21
CA GLU A 12 11.30 -2.98 21.62
C GLU A 12 9.86 -3.39 21.33
N GLN A 13 8.89 -2.53 21.66
CA GLN A 13 7.48 -2.78 21.41
C GLN A 13 7.19 -2.87 19.91
N ASN A 14 7.74 -1.96 19.12
CA ASN A 14 7.56 -1.98 17.66
C ASN A 14 8.18 -3.23 17.05
N ASN A 15 9.36 -3.63 17.50
CA ASN A 15 10.00 -4.87 17.05
C ASN A 15 9.20 -6.11 17.44
N ALA A 16 8.67 -6.14 18.67
CA ALA A 16 7.81 -7.23 19.11
C ALA A 16 6.51 -7.32 18.30
N VAL A 17 5.86 -6.18 18.02
CA VAL A 17 4.67 -6.12 17.15
C VAL A 17 4.99 -6.57 15.73
N ALA A 18 6.11 -6.11 15.15
CA ALA A 18 6.54 -6.52 13.83
C ALA A 18 6.83 -8.03 13.77
N ALA A 19 7.55 -8.56 14.77
CA ALA A 19 7.81 -10.00 14.87
C ALA A 19 6.50 -10.82 14.94
N TRP A 20 5.56 -10.38 15.78
CA TRP A 20 4.25 -11.01 15.88
C TRP A 20 3.47 -10.94 14.56
N GLN A 21 3.40 -9.77 13.92
CA GLN A 21 2.72 -9.61 12.63
C GLN A 21 3.28 -10.55 11.56
N ASN A 22 4.58 -10.80 11.56
CA ASN A 22 5.22 -11.72 10.63
C ASN A 22 4.85 -13.20 10.86
N THR A 23 4.26 -13.55 12.00
CA THR A 23 3.74 -14.90 12.27
C THR A 23 2.29 -15.10 11.82
N LEU A 24 1.60 -13.99 11.47
CA LEU A 24 0.19 -14.08 11.09
C LEU A 24 0.04 -14.65 9.68
N ASN A 25 -0.83 -15.63 9.58
CA ASN A 25 -1.29 -16.15 8.30
C ASN A 25 -2.75 -15.78 8.08
N PRO A 26 -3.16 -15.45 6.85
CA PRO A 26 -4.57 -15.24 6.58
C PRO A 26 -5.35 -16.51 6.85
N PRO A 27 -6.57 -16.42 7.40
CA PRO A 27 -7.40 -17.59 7.58
C PRO A 27 -7.70 -18.24 6.22
N PRO A 28 -7.92 -19.56 6.20
CA PRO A 28 -8.27 -20.24 4.96
C PRO A 28 -9.60 -19.69 4.40
N PRO A 29 -9.77 -19.67 3.07
CA PRO A 29 -11.02 -19.23 2.46
C PRO A 29 -12.18 -20.13 2.88
N ASN A 30 -13.37 -19.56 3.02
CA ASN A 30 -14.59 -20.27 3.39
C ASN A 30 -15.01 -21.33 2.35
N GLU A 31 -14.67 -21.08 1.08
CA GLU A 31 -14.96 -22.01 -0.01
C GLU A 31 -13.67 -22.63 -0.53
N ARG A 32 -13.65 -23.94 -0.64
CA ARG A 32 -12.59 -24.64 -1.36
C ARG A 32 -12.84 -24.50 -2.87
N ILE A 33 -11.89 -23.93 -3.55
CA ILE A 33 -11.91 -23.82 -5.01
C ILE A 33 -11.33 -25.13 -5.58
N SER A 34 -12.01 -25.75 -6.55
CA SER A 34 -11.45 -26.92 -7.24
C SER A 34 -10.17 -26.53 -8.00
N GLU A 35 -9.28 -27.50 -8.20
CA GLU A 35 -8.03 -27.29 -8.94
C GLU A 35 -8.27 -26.80 -10.37
N GLU A 36 -9.30 -27.32 -11.03
CA GLU A 36 -9.70 -26.90 -12.38
C GLU A 36 -10.13 -25.42 -12.42
N ARG A 37 -10.92 -25.00 -11.42
CA ARG A 37 -11.34 -23.58 -11.31
C ARG A 37 -10.16 -22.68 -11.01
N ALA A 38 -9.23 -23.13 -10.17
CA ALA A 38 -8.00 -22.41 -9.86
C ALA A 38 -7.08 -22.33 -11.08
N ALA A 39 -6.98 -23.40 -11.88
CA ALA A 39 -6.20 -23.41 -13.12
C ALA A 39 -6.75 -22.40 -14.13
N ARG A 40 -8.06 -22.44 -14.39
CA ARG A 40 -8.73 -21.44 -15.25
C ARG A 40 -8.54 -20.02 -14.75
N GLY A 41 -8.60 -19.81 -13.43
CA GLY A 41 -8.33 -18.52 -12.81
C GLY A 41 -6.92 -18.02 -13.09
N ARG A 42 -5.91 -18.87 -12.98
CA ARG A 42 -4.51 -18.55 -13.31
C ARG A 42 -4.35 -18.15 -14.78
N GLU A 43 -4.97 -18.87 -15.71
CA GLU A 43 -4.92 -18.53 -17.13
C GLU A 43 -5.52 -17.14 -17.40
N VAL A 44 -6.68 -16.85 -16.81
CA VAL A 44 -7.32 -15.53 -16.92
C VAL A 44 -6.44 -14.46 -16.32
N PHE A 45 -5.85 -14.69 -15.16
CA PHE A 45 -4.95 -13.77 -14.46
C PHE A 45 -3.73 -13.38 -15.31
N VAL A 46 -3.12 -14.37 -15.96
CA VAL A 46 -1.99 -14.16 -16.88
C VAL A 46 -2.44 -13.42 -18.13
N ARG A 47 -3.51 -13.89 -18.77
CA ARG A 47 -4.05 -13.31 -20.03
C ARG A 47 -4.52 -11.87 -19.83
N ALA A 48 -5.13 -11.56 -18.71
CA ALA A 48 -5.55 -10.20 -18.37
C ALA A 48 -4.37 -9.28 -17.97
N GLY A 49 -3.15 -9.79 -17.88
CA GLY A 49 -1.96 -9.02 -17.57
C GLY A 49 -1.80 -8.68 -16.09
N CYS A 50 -2.62 -9.24 -15.20
CA CYS A 50 -2.54 -8.99 -13.76
C CYS A 50 -1.17 -9.37 -13.17
N ILE A 51 -0.53 -10.39 -13.73
CA ILE A 51 0.78 -10.87 -13.30
C ILE A 51 1.90 -9.83 -13.46
N ARG A 52 1.71 -8.79 -14.27
CA ARG A 52 2.70 -7.72 -14.44
C ARG A 52 2.94 -6.93 -13.16
N CYS A 53 1.92 -6.83 -12.33
CA CYS A 53 2.00 -6.14 -11.04
C CYS A 53 1.89 -7.11 -9.86
N HIS A 54 1.02 -8.12 -9.99
CA HIS A 54 0.74 -9.09 -8.95
C HIS A 54 1.53 -10.38 -9.18
N ALA A 55 2.84 -10.35 -8.94
CA ALA A 55 3.76 -11.46 -9.14
C ALA A 55 4.47 -11.86 -7.84
N GLY A 56 5.19 -13.00 -7.90
CA GLY A 56 5.95 -13.54 -6.77
C GLY A 56 5.07 -14.22 -5.71
N ALA A 57 5.70 -14.66 -4.63
CA ALA A 57 5.06 -15.44 -3.57
C ALA A 57 3.90 -14.72 -2.88
N TYR A 58 3.96 -13.41 -2.82
CA TYR A 58 2.95 -12.56 -2.18
C TYR A 58 1.99 -11.89 -3.18
N LEU A 59 2.10 -12.23 -4.47
CA LEU A 59 1.29 -11.64 -5.53
C LEU A 59 1.33 -10.10 -5.52
N THR A 60 2.53 -9.57 -5.37
CA THR A 60 2.83 -8.13 -5.47
C THR A 60 4.28 -7.92 -5.90
N ASN A 61 4.52 -6.97 -6.79
CA ASN A 61 5.86 -6.48 -7.10
C ASN A 61 6.33 -5.38 -6.14
N ASN A 62 5.49 -5.03 -5.16
CA ASN A 62 5.74 -4.01 -4.13
C ASN A 62 6.03 -2.60 -4.68
N ARG A 63 5.74 -2.35 -5.95
CA ARG A 63 5.95 -1.04 -6.59
C ARG A 63 4.74 -0.12 -6.45
N VAL A 64 4.98 1.17 -6.61
CA VAL A 64 3.94 2.18 -6.75
C VAL A 64 3.66 2.39 -8.23
N ILE A 65 2.41 2.29 -8.62
CA ILE A 65 1.94 2.49 -9.99
C ILE A 65 1.21 3.82 -10.05
N ALA A 66 1.48 4.61 -11.06
CA ALA A 66 0.85 5.92 -11.23
C ALA A 66 -0.68 5.83 -11.29
N ALA A 67 -1.35 6.78 -10.67
CA ALA A 67 -2.81 6.74 -10.51
C ALA A 67 -3.59 6.74 -11.83
N ASP A 68 -3.06 7.40 -12.84
CA ASP A 68 -3.61 7.44 -14.20
C ASP A 68 -3.48 6.09 -14.93
N VAL A 69 -2.40 5.34 -14.66
CA VAL A 69 -2.20 3.97 -15.17
C VAL A 69 -3.15 2.99 -14.49
N VAL A 70 -3.36 3.13 -13.18
CA VAL A 70 -4.30 2.29 -12.43
C VAL A 70 -5.73 2.59 -12.83
N GLY A 71 -6.05 3.84 -13.16
CA GLY A 71 -7.36 4.27 -13.64
C GLY A 71 -8.45 4.26 -12.56
N THR A 72 -8.08 4.31 -11.28
CA THR A 72 -9.00 4.38 -10.15
C THR A 72 -9.11 5.80 -9.60
N GLU A 73 -9.93 6.01 -8.56
CA GLU A 73 -10.13 7.32 -7.92
C GLU A 73 -8.80 7.95 -7.48
N PRO A 74 -8.39 9.12 -7.98
CA PRO A 74 -7.06 9.66 -7.76
C PRO A 74 -6.89 10.46 -6.44
N SER A 75 -7.96 10.72 -5.71
CA SER A 75 -7.92 11.61 -4.53
C SER A 75 -6.91 11.14 -3.48
N ARG A 76 -6.88 9.83 -3.19
CA ARG A 76 -5.93 9.27 -2.22
C ARG A 76 -4.49 9.30 -2.73
N ALA A 77 -4.27 9.06 -4.02
CA ALA A 77 -2.96 9.15 -4.63
C ALA A 77 -2.36 10.55 -4.48
N LYS A 78 -3.20 11.59 -4.44
CA LYS A 78 -2.82 12.99 -4.28
C LYS A 78 -2.88 13.49 -2.85
N ALA A 79 -3.31 12.67 -1.90
CA ALA A 79 -3.54 13.10 -0.53
C ALA A 79 -2.28 13.66 0.14
N LEU A 80 -1.11 13.06 -0.14
CA LEU A 80 0.15 13.47 0.43
C LEU A 80 0.82 14.67 -0.25
N LYS A 81 0.28 15.15 -1.38
CA LYS A 81 0.84 16.32 -2.08
C LYS A 81 0.96 17.55 -1.19
N LYS A 82 0.00 17.75 -0.30
CA LYS A 82 0.02 18.89 0.63
C LYS A 82 1.15 18.80 1.66
N THR A 83 1.71 17.62 1.86
CA THR A 83 2.79 17.37 2.81
C THR A 83 4.16 17.75 2.28
N GLU A 84 4.28 18.02 0.98
CA GLU A 84 5.54 18.43 0.32
C GLU A 84 6.19 19.65 0.99
N LYS A 85 5.37 20.55 1.53
CA LYS A 85 5.85 21.75 2.25
C LYS A 85 6.12 21.50 3.74
N VAL A 86 5.65 20.39 4.27
CA VAL A 86 5.70 20.07 5.72
C VAL A 86 6.74 19.03 6.02
N PHE A 87 6.89 18.03 5.17
CA PHE A 87 7.89 16.99 5.32
C PHE A 87 9.14 17.39 4.53
N GLY A 88 10.16 17.81 5.29
CA GLY A 88 11.51 17.91 4.78
C GLY A 88 12.13 16.53 4.55
N GLU A 89 13.44 16.49 4.37
CA GLU A 89 14.15 15.22 4.29
C GLU A 89 13.93 14.39 5.56
N PRO A 90 13.75 13.07 5.45
CA PRO A 90 13.59 12.22 6.61
C PRO A 90 14.86 12.26 7.47
N VAL A 91 14.68 12.52 8.75
CA VAL A 91 15.79 12.64 9.72
C VAL A 91 15.74 11.43 10.65
N LEU A 92 16.84 10.71 10.76
CA LEU A 92 17.03 9.64 11.72
C LEU A 92 18.00 10.07 12.80
N TYR A 93 17.69 9.74 14.05
CA TYR A 93 18.57 9.93 15.17
C TYR A 93 19.07 8.57 15.69
N ALA A 94 20.24 8.57 16.31
CA ALA A 94 20.75 7.36 16.95
C ALA A 94 19.77 6.88 18.05
N PRO A 95 19.64 5.56 18.26
CA PRO A 95 18.70 5.00 19.25
C PRO A 95 18.90 5.50 20.67
N ASP A 96 20.12 5.94 21.02
CA ASP A 96 20.53 6.47 22.32
C ASP A 96 20.37 7.99 22.45
N THR A 97 19.89 8.67 21.40
CA THR A 97 19.67 10.12 21.44
C THR A 97 18.71 10.47 22.58
N PRO A 98 19.07 11.40 23.48
CA PRO A 98 18.20 11.82 24.58
C PRO A 98 16.88 12.44 24.07
N VAL A 99 15.86 12.36 24.91
CA VAL A 99 14.57 13.04 24.64
C VAL A 99 14.27 13.95 25.85
N PRO A 100 13.92 15.22 25.60
CA PRO A 100 13.76 15.90 24.31
C PRO A 100 15.07 15.99 23.52
N ILE A 101 14.97 15.96 22.19
CA ILE A 101 16.13 15.94 21.31
C ILE A 101 16.95 17.22 21.51
N PRO A 102 18.22 17.12 21.90
CA PRO A 102 19.04 18.28 22.13
C PRO A 102 19.38 19.02 20.84
N LYS A 103 19.59 20.32 20.91
CA LYS A 103 20.09 21.10 19.78
C LYS A 103 21.46 20.53 19.36
N GLY A 104 21.58 20.23 18.06
CA GLY A 104 22.81 19.64 17.51
C GLY A 104 22.94 18.13 17.70
N ALA A 105 21.88 17.44 18.07
CA ALA A 105 21.88 15.97 18.11
C ALA A 105 22.34 15.39 16.76
N LYS A 106 23.17 14.33 16.83
CA LYS A 106 23.72 13.70 15.64
C LYS A 106 22.61 13.06 14.80
N VAL A 107 22.45 13.59 13.59
CA VAL A 107 21.56 13.01 12.59
C VAL A 107 22.30 11.90 11.85
N LEU A 108 21.68 10.73 11.77
CA LEU A 108 22.15 9.64 10.94
C LEU A 108 21.74 9.90 9.48
N LYS A 109 22.68 9.72 8.56
CA LYS A 109 22.35 9.75 7.14
C LYS A 109 21.46 8.57 6.81
N VAL A 110 20.28 8.85 6.23
CA VAL A 110 19.48 7.83 5.58
C VAL A 110 20.15 7.50 4.25
N PRO A 111 20.46 6.24 3.95
CA PRO A 111 20.98 5.86 2.64
C PRO A 111 19.91 6.15 1.59
N THR A 112 20.09 7.20 0.80
CA THR A 112 19.13 7.64 -0.23
C THR A 112 19.65 7.37 -1.66
N ASP A 113 20.87 6.96 -1.79
CA ASP A 113 21.57 6.66 -3.04
C ASP A 113 20.96 5.45 -3.78
N GLN A 114 20.37 4.51 -3.04
CA GLN A 114 19.71 3.31 -3.57
C GLN A 114 18.19 3.48 -3.73
N LEU A 115 17.64 4.64 -3.40
CA LEU A 115 16.21 4.88 -3.48
C LEU A 115 15.79 5.20 -4.92
N ASP A 116 14.76 4.51 -5.40
CA ASP A 116 14.09 4.84 -6.66
C ASP A 116 13.31 6.15 -6.48
N ARG A 117 13.89 7.25 -6.97
CA ARG A 117 13.30 8.61 -6.82
C ARG A 117 11.93 8.72 -7.47
N GLU A 118 11.68 7.99 -8.55
CA GLU A 118 10.37 8.00 -9.20
C GLU A 118 9.33 7.30 -8.33
N GLN A 119 9.67 6.20 -7.66
CA GLN A 119 8.78 5.54 -6.71
C GLN A 119 8.45 6.45 -5.53
N ILE A 120 9.41 7.24 -5.05
CA ILE A 120 9.18 8.23 -3.99
C ILE A 120 8.24 9.33 -4.50
N ARG A 121 8.52 9.87 -5.67
CA ARG A 121 7.72 10.94 -6.28
C ARG A 121 6.26 10.50 -6.48
N LEU A 122 6.04 9.28 -6.94
CA LEU A 122 4.71 8.67 -7.07
C LEU A 122 4.04 8.44 -5.72
N SER A 123 4.78 7.95 -4.73
CA SER A 123 4.23 7.64 -3.40
C SER A 123 3.68 8.86 -2.69
N PHE A 124 4.32 10.01 -2.85
CA PHE A 124 3.96 11.25 -2.16
C PHE A 124 3.27 12.28 -3.05
N ALA A 125 3.11 11.99 -4.33
CA ALA A 125 2.56 12.92 -5.31
C ALA A 125 3.30 14.26 -5.37
N HIS A 126 4.63 14.25 -5.15
CA HIS A 126 5.45 15.46 -5.14
C HIS A 126 5.59 16.07 -6.54
N GLY A 127 5.76 17.39 -6.59
CA GLY A 127 5.87 18.15 -7.84
C GLY A 127 4.62 18.02 -8.71
N ASP A 128 4.84 17.68 -9.96
CA ASP A 128 3.81 17.44 -10.99
C ASP A 128 3.33 15.97 -11.07
N SER A 129 3.79 15.12 -10.13
CA SER A 129 3.42 13.71 -10.10
C SER A 129 1.91 13.50 -9.97
N PRO A 130 1.31 12.58 -10.73
CA PRO A 130 -0.08 12.20 -10.56
C PRO A 130 -0.36 11.51 -9.22
N GLY A 131 0.69 11.19 -8.47
CA GLY A 131 0.61 10.27 -7.36
C GLY A 131 0.43 8.82 -7.81
N GLY A 132 0.44 7.90 -6.87
CA GLY A 132 0.33 6.50 -7.23
C GLY A 132 -0.22 5.64 -6.11
N TYR A 133 -0.46 4.38 -6.45
CA TYR A 133 -0.93 3.35 -5.54
C TYR A 133 0.08 2.22 -5.49
N LYS A 134 0.46 1.85 -4.28
CA LYS A 134 1.30 0.69 -4.06
C LYS A 134 0.50 -0.57 -4.42
N VAL A 135 1.11 -1.47 -5.19
CA VAL A 135 0.52 -2.75 -5.54
C VAL A 135 0.35 -3.59 -4.27
N PRO A 136 -0.87 -3.84 -3.82
CA PRO A 136 -1.11 -4.64 -2.63
C PRO A 136 -0.88 -6.13 -2.91
N SER A 137 -0.60 -6.89 -1.85
CA SER A 137 -0.67 -8.34 -1.91
C SER A 137 -2.10 -8.80 -2.20
N LEU A 138 -2.25 -9.88 -2.95
CA LEU A 138 -3.55 -10.54 -3.17
C LEU A 138 -3.78 -11.72 -2.22
N ILE A 139 -2.95 -11.87 -1.20
CA ILE A 139 -3.13 -12.91 -0.19
C ILE A 139 -4.31 -12.52 0.72
N GLY A 140 -5.18 -13.49 0.99
CA GLY A 140 -6.30 -13.29 1.89
C GLY A 140 -7.48 -12.51 1.31
N LEU A 141 -7.59 -12.35 -0.01
CA LEU A 141 -8.67 -11.61 -0.67
C LEU A 141 -10.08 -12.09 -0.30
N ALA A 142 -10.25 -13.36 0.05
CA ALA A 142 -11.55 -13.88 0.48
C ALA A 142 -12.12 -13.16 1.71
N TRP A 143 -11.25 -12.51 2.48
CA TRP A 143 -11.59 -11.82 3.73
C TRP A 143 -11.52 -10.30 3.64
N SER A 144 -10.99 -9.75 2.56
CA SER A 144 -10.76 -8.30 2.39
C SER A 144 -11.63 -7.67 1.29
N THR A 145 -12.93 -7.91 1.35
CA THR A 145 -13.88 -7.14 0.51
C THR A 145 -14.15 -5.78 1.18
N SER A 146 -14.36 -4.69 0.52
CA SER A 146 -14.52 -4.43 -0.90
C SER A 146 -13.17 -4.11 -1.53
N TYR A 147 -13.00 -4.44 -2.80
CA TYR A 147 -11.71 -4.30 -3.49
C TYR A 147 -11.50 -2.91 -4.07
N LEU A 148 -10.26 -2.62 -4.42
CA LEU A 148 -9.66 -1.32 -4.67
C LEU A 148 -9.64 -0.44 -3.41
N HIS A 149 -8.78 0.58 -3.42
CA HIS A 149 -8.56 1.49 -2.30
C HIS A 149 -9.80 2.34 -1.92
N ASP A 150 -10.77 2.44 -2.83
CA ASP A 150 -12.01 3.19 -2.67
C ASP A 150 -13.25 2.27 -2.48
N GLY A 151 -13.05 0.96 -2.48
CA GLY A 151 -14.12 -0.01 -2.42
C GLY A 151 -14.99 -0.05 -3.69
N GLY A 152 -14.46 0.48 -4.81
CA GLY A 152 -15.20 0.61 -6.07
C GLY A 152 -15.57 -0.72 -6.74
N VAL A 153 -14.95 -1.83 -6.32
CA VAL A 153 -15.29 -3.17 -6.78
C VAL A 153 -15.75 -4.02 -5.61
N ALA A 154 -17.05 -4.22 -5.53
CA ALA A 154 -17.65 -5.19 -4.61
C ALA A 154 -17.96 -6.48 -5.35
N VAL A 155 -17.63 -7.63 -4.76
CA VAL A 155 -17.95 -8.95 -5.32
C VAL A 155 -18.79 -9.76 -4.34
N GLY A 156 -19.84 -10.36 -4.85
CA GLY A 156 -20.71 -11.24 -4.10
C GLY A 156 -21.93 -11.67 -4.90
N PRO A 157 -22.61 -12.74 -4.52
CA PRO A 157 -23.74 -13.30 -5.30
C PRO A 157 -24.92 -12.34 -5.46
N LYS A 158 -25.02 -11.28 -4.66
CA LYS A 158 -26.08 -10.29 -4.74
C LYS A 158 -25.69 -9.00 -5.49
N VAL A 159 -24.44 -8.84 -5.90
CA VAL A 159 -23.96 -7.60 -6.54
C VAL A 159 -24.27 -7.57 -8.03
N SER A 160 -24.52 -8.74 -8.65
CA SER A 160 -24.87 -8.83 -10.07
C SER A 160 -26.23 -8.21 -10.42
N SER A 161 -27.09 -7.93 -9.44
CA SER A 161 -28.44 -7.41 -9.67
C SER A 161 -28.63 -5.91 -9.36
N GLY A 162 -27.65 -5.20 -8.81
CA GLY A 162 -27.90 -3.85 -8.29
C GLY A 162 -26.86 -2.76 -8.59
N PHE A 163 -25.65 -3.08 -9.01
CA PHE A 163 -24.61 -2.08 -9.22
C PHE A 163 -24.32 -1.90 -10.72
N ARG A 164 -25.10 -1.04 -11.37
CA ARG A 164 -24.62 -0.43 -12.61
C ARG A 164 -23.50 0.52 -12.23
N ALA A 165 -22.25 0.14 -12.49
CA ALA A 165 -21.13 1.05 -12.48
C ALA A 165 -21.52 2.28 -13.32
N ARG A 166 -21.66 3.43 -12.70
CA ARG A 166 -21.74 4.71 -13.40
C ARG A 166 -20.37 4.96 -14.01
N SER A 167 -20.15 4.42 -15.19
CA SER A 167 -19.13 4.91 -16.09
C SER A 167 -19.39 6.40 -16.29
N LYS A 168 -18.65 7.25 -15.59
CA LYS A 168 -18.52 8.64 -15.98
C LYS A 168 -17.76 8.64 -17.29
N ARG A 169 -18.49 8.61 -18.39
CA ARG A 169 -17.94 8.96 -19.69
C ARG A 169 -17.37 10.39 -19.54
N HIS A 170 -16.06 10.54 -19.59
CA HIS A 170 -15.47 11.81 -19.94
C HIS A 170 -16.01 12.17 -21.33
N ARG A 171 -16.79 13.22 -21.38
CA ARG A 171 -17.07 13.88 -22.65
C ARG A 171 -15.85 14.76 -22.99
N PRO A 172 -15.52 14.85 -24.30
CA PRO A 172 -14.41 15.62 -24.81
C PRO A 172 -14.52 17.11 -24.46
#